data_f0eaccbb71a0a0e399ab30618a3f555a
#
_entry.id   f0eaccbb71a0a0e399ab30618a3f555a
#
_cell.length_a   1.000
_cell.length_b   1.000
_cell.length_c   1.000
_cell.angle_alpha   90.00
_cell.angle_beta   90.00
_cell.angle_gamma   90.00
#
_symmetry.space_group_name_H-M   'P 1'
#
loop_
_entity.id
_entity.type
_entity.pdbx_description
1 polymer ?
#
loop_
_entity_poly.entity_id
_entity_poly.type
_entity_poly.pdbx_seq_one_letter_code
_entity_poly.pdbx_strand_id
1 'polypeptide(L)'
;MKKILVLGGTNFFGKKAVQLLLDKGYQVTLATRGNKTNPFEGKAAHIELDARDGEHAGWQAIQAESWDAVFDNICYDASDAQIRVDKFADQLEHYYFTSSLAVYEGEIDGYREADFEPLTYQIDPEKTVDYGEGKRQAEQVLFTKAPFAVTAFRFPIVLDKDDYTKRLHLYVEKMLQKECIQFNNPEAKINFVKGSSAAQAIVWAIENQQTGSLNVSSHDAITRSTFIAWLEEMTGQTSQVEYTQAAISNSPFNTRHHWYLNSEKIAQAGFKLDSLESWLKPLIKDLAIELQN
;
A
#
# COMPACT_ATOMS: atom_id res chain seq x y z
N MET A 1 -11.29 -22.69 -12.26
CA MET A 1 -10.13 -22.00 -11.66
C MET A 1 -10.35 -20.52 -11.92
N LYS A 2 -10.33 -19.67 -10.88
CA LYS A 2 -10.57 -18.23 -11.08
C LYS A 2 -9.39 -17.58 -11.79
N LYS A 3 -9.70 -16.70 -12.74
CA LYS A 3 -8.72 -15.91 -13.51
C LYS A 3 -8.56 -14.54 -12.87
N ILE A 4 -7.35 -14.21 -12.45
CA ILE A 4 -7.02 -12.92 -11.81
C ILE A 4 -6.05 -12.15 -12.71
N LEU A 5 -6.44 -10.96 -13.13
CA LEU A 5 -5.54 -10.02 -13.77
C LEU A 5 -4.87 -9.16 -12.70
N VAL A 6 -3.55 -9.00 -12.79
CA VAL A 6 -2.79 -8.11 -11.90
C VAL A 6 -2.10 -7.01 -12.70
N LEU A 7 -2.51 -5.77 -12.50
CA LEU A 7 -1.85 -4.61 -13.07
C LEU A 7 -0.67 -4.21 -12.14
N GLY A 8 0.56 -4.37 -12.63
CA GLY A 8 1.78 -4.31 -11.83
C GLY A 8 2.15 -5.66 -11.23
N GLY A 9 2.42 -5.75 -9.93
CA GLY A 9 2.61 -7.03 -9.22
C GLY A 9 3.99 -7.69 -9.36
N THR A 10 4.97 -7.04 -9.97
CA THR A 10 6.34 -7.58 -10.11
C THR A 10 7.31 -7.12 -9.04
N ASN A 11 6.87 -6.26 -8.12
CA ASN A 11 7.73 -5.67 -7.10
C ASN A 11 7.05 -5.68 -5.72
N PHE A 12 7.85 -5.73 -4.66
CA PHE A 12 7.48 -5.55 -3.26
C PHE A 12 6.25 -6.39 -2.84
N PHE A 13 5.30 -5.82 -2.07
CA PHE A 13 4.12 -6.55 -1.61
C PHE A 13 3.20 -7.04 -2.74
N GLY A 14 3.17 -6.32 -3.89
CA GLY A 14 2.46 -6.79 -5.07
C GLY A 14 3.00 -8.12 -5.59
N LYS A 15 4.34 -8.31 -5.59
CA LYS A 15 4.98 -9.58 -5.92
C LYS A 15 4.59 -10.69 -4.94
N LYS A 16 4.50 -10.37 -3.63
CA LYS A 16 4.07 -11.32 -2.61
C LYS A 16 2.60 -11.73 -2.81
N ALA A 17 1.73 -10.77 -3.17
CA ALA A 17 0.34 -11.06 -3.48
C ALA A 17 0.19 -12.00 -4.70
N VAL A 18 0.94 -11.74 -5.76
CA VAL A 18 0.97 -12.64 -6.95
C VAL A 18 1.43 -14.04 -6.57
N GLN A 19 2.50 -14.17 -5.78
CA GLN A 19 2.98 -15.49 -5.33
C GLN A 19 1.89 -16.22 -4.55
N LEU A 20 1.22 -15.55 -3.60
CA LEU A 20 0.13 -16.15 -2.81
C LEU A 20 -1.05 -16.59 -3.70
N LEU A 21 -1.42 -15.81 -4.72
CA LEU A 21 -2.47 -16.19 -5.66
C LEU A 21 -2.10 -17.46 -6.44
N LEU A 22 -0.85 -17.54 -6.93
CA LEU A 22 -0.34 -18.72 -7.62
C LEU A 22 -0.30 -19.96 -6.71
N ASP A 23 0.18 -19.82 -5.48
CA ASP A 23 0.25 -20.89 -4.49
C ASP A 23 -1.14 -21.45 -4.12
N LYS A 24 -2.17 -20.60 -4.19
CA LYS A 24 -3.59 -20.99 -4.00
C LYS A 24 -4.24 -21.55 -5.26
N GLY A 25 -3.51 -21.66 -6.36
CA GLY A 25 -4.00 -22.25 -7.61
C GLY A 25 -4.85 -21.32 -8.47
N TYR A 26 -4.78 -20.00 -8.28
CA TYR A 26 -5.41 -19.06 -9.22
C TYR A 26 -4.66 -19.01 -10.55
N GLN A 27 -5.38 -18.80 -11.63
CA GLN A 27 -4.78 -18.48 -12.92
C GLN A 27 -4.48 -16.98 -12.97
N VAL A 28 -3.20 -16.64 -12.86
CA VAL A 28 -2.76 -15.23 -12.79
C VAL A 28 -2.21 -14.79 -14.15
N THR A 29 -2.65 -13.61 -14.60
CA THR A 29 -2.06 -12.87 -15.72
C THR A 29 -1.52 -11.55 -15.18
N LEU A 30 -0.25 -11.26 -15.45
CA LEU A 30 0.39 -9.99 -15.11
C LEU A 30 0.30 -9.04 -16.30
N ALA A 31 -0.04 -7.78 -16.05
CA ALA A 31 0.06 -6.72 -17.05
C ALA A 31 1.06 -5.67 -16.56
N THR A 32 2.18 -5.52 -17.27
CA THR A 32 3.27 -4.61 -16.92
C THR A 32 3.96 -4.09 -18.19
N ARG A 33 4.71 -3.01 -18.06
CA ARG A 33 5.46 -2.40 -19.19
C ARG A 33 6.65 -3.24 -19.71
N GLY A 34 6.90 -4.41 -19.15
CA GLY A 34 8.03 -5.24 -19.57
C GLY A 34 9.43 -4.72 -19.21
N ASN A 35 9.55 -3.59 -18.55
CA ASN A 35 10.85 -2.93 -18.25
C ASN A 35 11.70 -3.64 -17.19
N LYS A 36 11.16 -4.63 -16.52
CA LYS A 36 11.84 -5.45 -15.49
C LYS A 36 11.63 -6.91 -15.75
N THR A 37 12.59 -7.73 -15.33
CA THR A 37 12.47 -9.19 -15.36
C THR A 37 11.17 -9.62 -14.66
N ASN A 38 10.39 -10.45 -15.31
CA ASN A 38 9.20 -11.04 -14.73
C ASN A 38 9.61 -12.20 -13.77
N PRO A 39 9.40 -12.05 -12.44
CA PRO A 39 9.79 -13.10 -11.49
C PRO A 39 8.89 -14.34 -11.55
N PHE A 40 7.82 -14.30 -12.35
CA PHE A 40 6.83 -15.37 -12.51
C PHE A 40 6.80 -15.94 -13.93
N GLU A 41 7.89 -15.80 -14.68
CA GLU A 41 8.01 -16.39 -16.02
C GLU A 41 7.77 -17.91 -15.96
N GLY A 42 6.93 -18.41 -16.86
CA GLY A 42 6.49 -19.81 -16.88
C GLY A 42 5.46 -20.21 -15.81
N LYS A 43 5.12 -19.30 -14.86
CA LYS A 43 4.11 -19.55 -13.81
C LYS A 43 2.84 -18.71 -13.98
N ALA A 44 2.98 -17.49 -14.50
CA ALA A 44 1.89 -16.58 -14.80
C ALA A 44 1.98 -16.12 -16.26
N ALA A 45 0.83 -15.94 -16.91
CA ALA A 45 0.78 -15.30 -18.22
C ALA A 45 1.20 -13.81 -18.07
N HIS A 46 1.69 -13.21 -19.16
CA HIS A 46 2.13 -11.83 -19.17
C HIS A 46 1.59 -11.10 -20.39
N ILE A 47 1.07 -9.90 -20.16
CA ILE A 47 0.66 -8.94 -21.19
C ILE A 47 1.52 -7.69 -21.01
N GLU A 48 2.17 -7.25 -22.07
CA GLU A 48 2.86 -5.96 -22.08
C GLU A 48 1.82 -4.83 -22.13
N LEU A 49 1.86 -3.94 -21.14
CA LEU A 49 0.89 -2.86 -20.99
C LEU A 49 1.52 -1.65 -20.30
N ASP A 50 1.46 -0.49 -20.92
CA ASP A 50 1.48 0.77 -20.16
C ASP A 50 0.04 1.10 -19.77
N ALA A 51 -0.30 0.84 -18.52
CA ALA A 51 -1.66 0.99 -18.03
C ALA A 51 -2.11 2.46 -17.91
N ARG A 52 -1.20 3.43 -18.02
CA ARG A 52 -1.51 4.88 -18.06
C ARG A 52 -1.83 5.38 -19.45
N ASP A 53 -1.51 4.63 -20.48
CA ASP A 53 -1.87 4.90 -21.87
C ASP A 53 -3.15 4.09 -22.22
N GLY A 54 -4.29 4.77 -22.25
CA GLY A 54 -5.58 4.16 -22.60
C GLY A 54 -5.64 3.57 -24.01
N GLU A 55 -4.73 3.99 -24.92
CA GLU A 55 -4.67 3.51 -26.31
C GLU A 55 -3.63 2.40 -26.50
N HIS A 56 -2.91 1.98 -25.44
CA HIS A 56 -1.92 0.93 -25.55
C HIS A 56 -2.52 -0.39 -26.02
N ALA A 57 -1.87 -1.04 -27.00
CA ALA A 57 -2.37 -2.27 -27.65
C ALA A 57 -2.64 -3.42 -26.66
N GLY A 58 -1.93 -3.44 -25.52
CA GLY A 58 -2.14 -4.44 -24.45
C GLY A 58 -3.56 -4.47 -23.89
N TRP A 59 -4.31 -3.36 -23.97
CA TRP A 59 -5.72 -3.33 -23.56
C TRP A 59 -6.60 -4.23 -24.42
N GLN A 60 -6.30 -4.38 -25.70
CA GLN A 60 -7.06 -5.30 -26.59
C GLN A 60 -6.92 -6.74 -26.12
N ALA A 61 -5.73 -7.16 -25.71
CA ALA A 61 -5.51 -8.50 -25.18
C ALA A 61 -6.25 -8.73 -23.84
N ILE A 62 -6.30 -7.71 -22.98
CA ILE A 62 -7.03 -7.75 -21.71
C ILE A 62 -8.53 -7.87 -21.97
N GLN A 63 -9.07 -7.06 -22.90
CA GLN A 63 -10.49 -7.02 -23.23
C GLN A 63 -10.98 -8.24 -24.03
N ALA A 64 -10.07 -9.03 -24.63
CA ALA A 64 -10.39 -10.30 -25.29
C ALA A 64 -10.63 -11.46 -24.31
N GLU A 65 -10.34 -11.27 -23.03
CA GLU A 65 -10.49 -12.28 -21.96
C GLU A 65 -11.52 -11.81 -20.94
N SER A 66 -12.07 -12.75 -20.17
CA SER A 66 -12.90 -12.46 -19.00
C SER A 66 -12.12 -12.68 -17.72
N TRP A 67 -12.32 -11.83 -16.72
CA TRP A 67 -11.60 -11.84 -15.46
C TRP A 67 -12.56 -11.97 -14.28
N ASP A 68 -12.31 -12.91 -13.37
CA ASP A 68 -13.07 -13.03 -12.12
C ASP A 68 -12.75 -11.88 -11.16
N ALA A 69 -11.51 -11.38 -11.20
CA ALA A 69 -11.11 -10.20 -10.47
C ALA A 69 -9.89 -9.52 -11.12
N VAL A 70 -9.77 -8.21 -10.88
CA VAL A 70 -8.57 -7.43 -11.19
C VAL A 70 -7.97 -6.92 -9.89
N PHE A 71 -6.67 -7.10 -9.68
CA PHE A 71 -5.91 -6.40 -8.66
C PHE A 71 -4.99 -5.38 -9.31
N ASP A 72 -5.19 -4.09 -9.01
CA ASP A 72 -4.39 -2.97 -9.53
C ASP A 72 -3.52 -2.34 -8.45
N ASN A 73 -2.20 -2.46 -8.62
CA ASN A 73 -1.19 -1.86 -7.74
C ASN A 73 -0.60 -0.56 -8.30
N ILE A 74 -1.13 -0.05 -9.42
CA ILE A 74 -0.55 1.07 -10.18
C ILE A 74 -1.59 2.11 -10.64
N CYS A 75 -2.76 2.17 -10.03
CA CYS A 75 -3.74 3.23 -10.22
C CYS A 75 -3.46 4.37 -9.23
N TYR A 76 -3.08 5.57 -9.73
CA TYR A 76 -2.60 6.66 -8.88
C TYR A 76 -3.51 7.88 -8.83
N ASP A 77 -4.31 8.13 -9.86
CA ASP A 77 -5.13 9.34 -9.99
C ASP A 77 -6.44 9.11 -10.76
N ALA A 78 -7.22 10.19 -10.94
CA ALA A 78 -8.50 10.15 -11.66
C ALA A 78 -8.36 9.66 -13.10
N SER A 79 -7.29 10.03 -13.79
CA SER A 79 -7.07 9.61 -15.19
C SER A 79 -6.82 8.12 -15.30
N ASP A 80 -5.96 7.60 -14.42
CA ASP A 80 -5.72 6.17 -14.30
C ASP A 80 -7.04 5.42 -14.02
N ALA A 81 -7.82 5.90 -13.03
CA ALA A 81 -9.08 5.31 -12.64
C ALA A 81 -10.12 5.33 -13.78
N GLN A 82 -10.22 6.44 -14.52
CA GLN A 82 -11.15 6.54 -15.66
C GLN A 82 -10.82 5.52 -16.75
N ILE A 83 -9.52 5.35 -17.08
CA ILE A 83 -9.09 4.31 -18.03
C ILE A 83 -9.57 2.93 -17.55
N ARG A 84 -9.46 2.58 -16.25
CA ARG A 84 -9.91 1.29 -15.71
C ARG A 84 -11.43 1.13 -15.84
N VAL A 85 -12.18 2.18 -15.49
CA VAL A 85 -13.65 2.16 -15.67
C VAL A 85 -14.01 1.86 -17.11
N ASP A 86 -13.40 2.58 -18.07
CA ASP A 86 -13.72 2.43 -19.49
C ASP A 86 -13.30 1.06 -20.07
N LYS A 87 -12.15 0.54 -19.63
CA LYS A 87 -11.59 -0.72 -20.17
C LYS A 87 -12.23 -1.97 -19.58
N PHE A 88 -12.80 -1.91 -18.37
CA PHE A 88 -13.38 -3.07 -17.67
C PHE A 88 -14.91 -3.05 -17.57
N ALA A 89 -15.60 -2.03 -18.09
CA ALA A 89 -17.03 -1.80 -17.88
C ALA A 89 -17.92 -3.03 -18.11
N ASP A 90 -17.64 -3.85 -19.14
CA ASP A 90 -18.50 -4.96 -19.58
C ASP A 90 -17.96 -6.36 -19.19
N GLN A 91 -16.84 -6.44 -18.44
CA GLN A 91 -16.09 -7.70 -18.35
C GLN A 91 -15.61 -8.04 -16.94
N LEU A 92 -15.93 -7.22 -15.94
CA LEU A 92 -15.38 -7.36 -14.60
C LEU A 92 -16.49 -7.35 -13.56
N GLU A 93 -16.43 -8.30 -12.62
CA GLU A 93 -17.31 -8.32 -11.48
C GLU A 93 -16.71 -7.52 -10.31
N HIS A 94 -15.39 -7.62 -10.09
CA HIS A 94 -14.75 -7.02 -8.92
C HIS A 94 -13.34 -6.49 -9.18
N TYR A 95 -13.12 -5.24 -8.81
CA TYR A 95 -11.86 -4.53 -8.93
C TYR A 95 -11.28 -4.20 -7.56
N TYR A 96 -10.07 -4.65 -7.32
CA TYR A 96 -9.30 -4.43 -6.09
C TYR A 96 -8.12 -3.53 -6.38
N PHE A 97 -7.98 -2.41 -5.66
CA PHE A 97 -6.86 -1.54 -5.93
C PHE A 97 -6.14 -1.04 -4.68
N THR A 98 -4.85 -0.74 -4.85
CA THR A 98 -4.01 -0.17 -3.82
C THR A 98 -4.28 1.32 -3.68
N SER A 99 -5.00 1.70 -2.63
CA SER A 99 -5.14 3.06 -2.13
C SER A 99 -4.12 3.33 -1.02
N SER A 100 -4.32 4.36 -0.22
CA SER A 100 -3.34 4.80 0.78
C SER A 100 -4.01 5.48 1.97
N LEU A 101 -3.35 5.42 3.13
CA LEU A 101 -3.61 6.30 4.27
C LEU A 101 -3.58 7.79 3.88
N ALA A 102 -2.85 8.16 2.80
CA ALA A 102 -2.75 9.54 2.34
C ALA A 102 -4.07 10.13 1.80
N VAL A 103 -5.16 9.35 1.67
CA VAL A 103 -6.48 9.89 1.34
C VAL A 103 -7.10 10.69 2.49
N TYR A 104 -6.66 10.42 3.73
CA TYR A 104 -7.18 11.11 4.90
C TYR A 104 -6.52 12.48 5.09
N GLU A 105 -7.29 13.41 5.64
CA GLU A 105 -6.86 14.76 5.99
C GLU A 105 -7.27 15.10 7.43
N GLY A 106 -6.66 16.13 7.98
CA GLY A 106 -6.97 16.60 9.34
C GLY A 106 -6.21 15.85 10.43
N GLU A 107 -6.58 16.15 11.67
CA GLU A 107 -5.91 15.64 12.88
C GLU A 107 -6.85 14.68 13.61
N ILE A 108 -6.81 13.41 13.25
CA ILE A 108 -7.67 12.39 13.82
C ILE A 108 -6.82 11.34 14.55
N ASP A 109 -7.24 10.94 15.75
CA ASP A 109 -6.58 9.86 16.51
C ASP A 109 -7.05 8.49 15.99
N GLY A 110 -6.42 8.04 14.90
CA GLY A 110 -6.73 6.78 14.23
C GLY A 110 -7.83 6.90 13.18
N TYR A 111 -7.40 7.12 11.92
CA TYR A 111 -8.33 7.27 10.79
C TYR A 111 -9.15 6.00 10.55
N ARG A 112 -10.45 6.18 10.43
CA ARG A 112 -11.43 5.14 10.05
C ARG A 112 -11.85 5.33 8.59
N GLU A 113 -12.42 4.31 7.98
CA GLU A 113 -12.85 4.38 6.58
C GLU A 113 -13.86 5.51 6.33
N ALA A 114 -14.72 5.80 7.31
CA ALA A 114 -15.72 6.87 7.23
C ALA A 114 -15.13 8.30 7.28
N ASP A 115 -13.87 8.47 7.67
CA ASP A 115 -13.21 9.78 7.71
C ASP A 115 -12.82 10.31 6.31
N PHE A 116 -12.94 9.47 5.29
CA PHE A 116 -12.92 9.87 3.88
C PHE A 116 -13.96 9.09 3.08
N GLU A 117 -15.01 9.81 2.59
CA GLU A 117 -16.12 9.24 1.82
C GLU A 117 -15.97 9.60 0.32
N PRO A 118 -15.50 8.66 -0.52
CA PRO A 118 -15.26 8.93 -1.94
C PRO A 118 -16.51 9.25 -2.74
N LEU A 119 -17.71 8.75 -2.32
CA LEU A 119 -18.95 9.01 -3.04
C LEU A 119 -19.39 10.49 -2.98
N THR A 120 -18.99 11.19 -1.94
CA THR A 120 -19.32 12.61 -1.74
C THR A 120 -18.16 13.56 -2.03
N TYR A 121 -16.97 13.01 -2.26
CA TYR A 121 -15.80 13.82 -2.55
C TYR A 121 -15.93 14.56 -3.87
N GLN A 122 -15.65 15.87 -3.85
CA GLN A 122 -15.67 16.72 -5.04
C GLN A 122 -14.24 17.00 -5.48
N ILE A 123 -13.91 16.60 -6.71
CA ILE A 123 -12.59 16.88 -7.30
C ILE A 123 -12.55 18.39 -7.64
N ASP A 124 -11.59 19.08 -7.02
CA ASP A 124 -11.29 20.48 -7.34
C ASP A 124 -10.25 20.54 -8.45
N PRO A 125 -10.60 21.05 -9.65
CA PRO A 125 -9.67 21.12 -10.78
C PRO A 125 -8.51 22.10 -10.58
N GLU A 126 -8.63 23.02 -9.63
CA GLU A 126 -7.58 24.01 -9.31
C GLU A 126 -6.58 23.50 -8.26
N LYS A 127 -6.91 22.38 -7.59
CA LYS A 127 -6.05 21.80 -6.55
C LYS A 127 -4.85 21.10 -7.18
N THR A 128 -3.66 21.35 -6.64
CA THR A 128 -2.46 20.59 -7.02
C THR A 128 -2.64 19.10 -6.66
N VAL A 129 -2.45 18.24 -7.63
CA VAL A 129 -2.58 16.80 -7.47
C VAL A 129 -1.27 16.23 -6.91
N ASP A 130 -1.15 16.16 -5.60
CA ASP A 130 -0.12 15.37 -4.94
C ASP A 130 -0.53 13.88 -4.86
N TYR A 131 0.28 13.06 -4.21
CA TYR A 131 -0.01 11.63 -4.08
C TYR A 131 -1.33 11.34 -3.33
N GLY A 132 -1.59 12.08 -2.25
CA GLY A 132 -2.82 11.93 -1.46
C GLY A 132 -4.06 12.34 -2.25
N GLU A 133 -3.99 13.50 -2.90
CA GLU A 133 -5.06 14.00 -3.76
C GLU A 133 -5.31 13.05 -4.94
N GLY A 134 -4.27 12.55 -5.59
CA GLY A 134 -4.42 11.57 -6.66
C GLY A 134 -5.18 10.33 -6.21
N LYS A 135 -4.86 9.80 -5.03
CA LYS A 135 -5.57 8.63 -4.47
C LYS A 135 -7.03 8.94 -4.10
N ARG A 136 -7.33 10.14 -3.56
CA ARG A 136 -8.73 10.58 -3.34
C ARG A 136 -9.52 10.63 -4.64
N GLN A 137 -8.94 11.21 -5.67
CA GLN A 137 -9.55 11.31 -6.99
C GLN A 137 -9.77 9.92 -7.62
N ALA A 138 -8.79 9.01 -7.50
CA ALA A 138 -8.92 7.65 -8.00
C ALA A 138 -10.06 6.89 -7.29
N GLU A 139 -10.15 6.98 -5.95
CA GLU A 139 -11.28 6.40 -5.20
C GLU A 139 -12.60 7.02 -5.65
N GLN A 140 -12.68 8.34 -5.77
CA GLN A 140 -13.89 9.02 -6.20
C GLN A 140 -14.37 8.51 -7.56
N VAL A 141 -13.50 8.46 -8.57
CA VAL A 141 -13.86 7.99 -9.91
C VAL A 141 -14.31 6.52 -9.88
N LEU A 142 -13.54 5.65 -9.23
CA LEU A 142 -13.86 4.23 -9.15
C LEU A 142 -15.19 3.98 -8.44
N PHE A 143 -15.42 4.59 -7.27
CA PHE A 143 -16.64 4.34 -6.51
C PHE A 143 -17.89 4.97 -7.12
N THR A 144 -17.76 6.04 -7.91
CA THR A 144 -18.92 6.73 -8.51
C THR A 144 -19.25 6.28 -9.92
N LYS A 145 -18.25 5.80 -10.69
CA LYS A 145 -18.43 5.53 -12.13
C LYS A 145 -18.28 4.06 -12.52
N ALA A 146 -17.59 3.23 -11.69
CA ALA A 146 -17.39 1.83 -12.04
C ALA A 146 -18.74 1.07 -12.01
N PRO A 147 -19.08 0.29 -13.05
CA PRO A 147 -20.25 -0.58 -13.07
C PRO A 147 -19.99 -1.94 -12.36
N PHE A 148 -18.81 -2.13 -11.80
CA PHE A 148 -18.37 -3.32 -11.07
C PHE A 148 -18.09 -3.00 -9.60
N ALA A 149 -18.03 -4.02 -8.76
CA ALA A 149 -17.67 -3.85 -7.35
C ALA A 149 -16.23 -3.36 -7.18
N VAL A 150 -16.00 -2.46 -6.23
CA VAL A 150 -14.67 -1.88 -5.97
C VAL A 150 -14.25 -2.13 -4.52
N THR A 151 -12.99 -2.51 -4.34
CA THR A 151 -12.33 -2.53 -3.03
C THR A 151 -11.07 -1.68 -3.06
N ALA A 152 -11.00 -0.69 -2.18
CA ALA A 152 -9.83 0.17 -2.02
C ALA A 152 -9.06 -0.22 -0.76
N PHE A 153 -7.84 -0.72 -0.91
CA PHE A 153 -6.96 -0.98 0.24
C PHE A 153 -6.24 0.30 0.64
N ARG A 154 -6.63 0.91 1.73
CA ARG A 154 -5.92 2.06 2.30
C ARG A 154 -4.81 1.55 3.21
N PHE A 155 -3.62 1.40 2.65
CA PHE A 155 -2.43 1.00 3.39
C PHE A 155 -1.72 2.21 4.02
N PRO A 156 -1.17 2.09 5.23
CA PRO A 156 -0.16 3.00 5.73
C PRO A 156 1.17 2.74 5.01
N ILE A 157 2.28 3.20 5.55
CA ILE A 157 3.59 2.81 5.03
C ILE A 157 3.74 1.29 5.15
N VAL A 158 3.94 0.64 4.00
CA VAL A 158 4.25 -0.78 3.94
C VAL A 158 5.74 -0.97 4.14
N LEU A 159 6.14 -1.86 5.05
CA LEU A 159 7.53 -2.14 5.38
C LEU A 159 7.83 -3.63 5.22
N ASP A 160 8.99 -3.92 4.69
CA ASP A 160 9.57 -5.28 4.68
C ASP A 160 11.06 -5.17 4.33
N LYS A 161 11.79 -6.28 4.37
CA LYS A 161 13.19 -6.35 4.04
C LYS A 161 13.49 -5.92 2.59
N ASP A 162 12.59 -6.28 1.66
CA ASP A 162 12.67 -5.96 0.24
C ASP A 162 11.97 -4.63 -0.14
N ASP A 163 11.72 -3.73 0.84
CA ASP A 163 11.20 -2.39 0.56
C ASP A 163 12.21 -1.57 -0.25
N TYR A 164 11.91 -1.40 -1.53
CA TYR A 164 12.76 -0.63 -2.47
C TYR A 164 12.81 0.87 -2.15
N THR A 165 11.87 1.38 -1.35
CA THR A 165 11.86 2.78 -0.89
C THR A 165 12.81 3.03 0.27
N LYS A 166 13.26 1.96 0.92
CA LYS A 166 14.23 1.96 2.03
C LYS A 166 13.90 2.88 3.20
N ARG A 167 12.60 3.11 3.46
CA ARG A 167 12.19 4.06 4.50
C ARG A 167 12.62 3.62 5.90
N LEU A 168 12.46 2.34 6.26
CA LEU A 168 12.94 1.82 7.54
C LEU A 168 14.48 1.70 7.54
N HIS A 169 15.07 1.29 6.44
CA HIS A 169 16.52 1.19 6.28
C HIS A 169 17.22 2.50 6.66
N LEU A 170 16.69 3.64 6.20
CA LEU A 170 17.22 4.96 6.53
C LEU A 170 17.37 5.18 8.05
N TYR A 171 16.37 4.78 8.84
CA TYR A 171 16.45 4.96 10.30
C TYR A 171 17.40 3.97 10.95
N VAL A 172 17.46 2.73 10.47
CA VAL A 172 18.43 1.73 10.94
C VAL A 172 19.85 2.17 10.60
N GLU A 173 20.11 2.66 9.39
CA GLU A 173 21.40 3.21 8.97
C GLU A 173 21.84 4.38 9.84
N LYS A 174 20.95 5.37 10.06
CA LYS A 174 21.23 6.51 10.94
C LYS A 174 21.57 6.07 12.36
N MET A 175 20.84 5.09 12.90
CA MET A 175 21.11 4.56 14.24
C MET A 175 22.50 3.90 14.31
N LEU A 176 22.86 3.07 13.32
CA LEU A 176 24.15 2.40 13.25
C LEU A 176 25.33 3.38 13.08
N GLN A 177 25.13 4.45 12.30
CA GLN A 177 26.11 5.48 12.02
C GLN A 177 26.15 6.58 13.10
N LYS A 178 25.26 6.50 14.10
CA LYS A 178 25.09 7.53 15.15
C LYS A 178 24.75 8.92 14.60
N GLU A 179 24.06 8.95 13.46
CA GLU A 179 23.56 10.19 12.87
C GLU A 179 22.31 10.68 13.61
N CYS A 180 22.09 12.00 13.60
CA CYS A 180 20.92 12.60 14.23
C CYS A 180 19.61 12.18 13.53
N ILE A 181 18.65 11.71 14.32
CA ILE A 181 17.28 11.41 13.88
C ILE A 181 16.38 12.54 14.35
N GLN A 182 15.63 13.14 13.44
CA GLN A 182 14.78 14.29 13.74
C GLN A 182 13.30 13.95 13.56
N PHE A 183 12.47 14.38 14.52
CA PHE A 183 11.02 14.34 14.45
C PHE A 183 10.40 15.67 14.95
N ASN A 184 9.19 15.97 14.48
CA ASN A 184 8.46 17.15 15.00
C ASN A 184 7.76 16.87 16.33
N ASN A 185 7.26 15.66 16.54
CA ASN A 185 6.48 15.33 17.74
C ASN A 185 6.80 13.90 18.22
N PRO A 186 7.39 13.75 19.44
CA PRO A 186 7.70 12.46 20.02
C PRO A 186 6.45 11.59 20.30
N GLU A 187 5.33 12.23 20.63
CA GLU A 187 4.09 11.56 21.04
C GLU A 187 3.14 11.28 19.87
N ALA A 188 3.46 11.79 18.68
CA ALA A 188 2.65 11.49 17.51
C ALA A 188 2.73 9.99 17.16
N LYS A 189 1.58 9.36 17.03
CA LYS A 189 1.46 7.92 16.74
C LYS A 189 1.54 7.64 15.25
N ILE A 190 2.08 6.47 14.91
CA ILE A 190 2.15 5.90 13.58
C ILE A 190 1.91 4.39 13.64
N ASN A 191 1.35 3.83 12.59
CA ASN A 191 1.40 2.40 12.36
C ASN A 191 1.89 2.07 10.95
N PHE A 192 2.16 0.79 10.77
CA PHE A 192 2.68 0.22 9.54
C PHE A 192 1.94 -1.07 9.22
N VAL A 193 2.17 -1.57 8.02
CA VAL A 193 1.79 -2.92 7.64
C VAL A 193 3.00 -3.65 7.08
N LYS A 194 3.18 -4.91 7.45
CA LYS A 194 4.22 -5.76 6.87
C LYS A 194 3.87 -6.10 5.41
N GLY A 195 4.84 -6.11 4.51
CA GLY A 195 4.60 -6.42 3.10
C GLY A 195 3.92 -7.76 2.86
N SER A 196 4.25 -8.79 3.67
CA SER A 196 3.55 -10.08 3.63
C SER A 196 2.10 -9.98 4.10
N SER A 197 1.81 -9.20 5.14
CA SER A 197 0.45 -9.02 5.68
C SER A 197 -0.42 -8.19 4.73
N ALA A 198 0.15 -7.18 4.05
CA ALA A 198 -0.53 -6.46 2.98
C ALA A 198 -0.93 -7.40 1.83
N ALA A 199 -0.02 -8.27 1.38
CA ALA A 199 -0.30 -9.27 0.37
C ALA A 199 -1.39 -10.27 0.80
N GLN A 200 -1.34 -10.74 2.06
CA GLN A 200 -2.36 -11.62 2.62
C GLN A 200 -3.75 -10.95 2.67
N ALA A 201 -3.81 -9.67 3.04
CA ALA A 201 -5.07 -8.91 3.08
C ALA A 201 -5.70 -8.77 1.68
N ILE A 202 -4.88 -8.51 0.64
CA ILE A 202 -5.33 -8.46 -0.75
C ILE A 202 -5.95 -9.80 -1.16
N VAL A 203 -5.23 -10.91 -0.95
CA VAL A 203 -5.70 -12.23 -1.34
C VAL A 203 -6.93 -12.66 -0.55
N TRP A 204 -6.95 -12.40 0.77
CA TRP A 204 -8.09 -12.65 1.62
C TRP A 204 -9.35 -11.88 1.16
N ALA A 205 -9.20 -10.60 0.78
CA ALA A 205 -10.32 -9.81 0.30
C ALA A 205 -10.86 -10.33 -1.04
N ILE A 206 -9.99 -10.81 -1.93
CA ILE A 206 -10.40 -11.47 -3.19
C ILE A 206 -11.18 -12.75 -2.90
N GLU A 207 -10.71 -13.58 -1.95
CA GLU A 207 -11.38 -14.82 -1.57
C GLU A 207 -12.74 -14.60 -0.94
N ASN A 208 -12.88 -13.55 -0.14
CA ASN A 208 -14.10 -13.20 0.60
C ASN A 208 -14.96 -12.14 -0.10
N GLN A 209 -14.62 -11.75 -1.33
CA GLN A 209 -15.35 -10.78 -2.15
C GLN A 209 -15.68 -9.49 -1.37
N GLN A 210 -14.70 -8.99 -0.62
CA GLN A 210 -14.87 -7.77 0.17
C GLN A 210 -15.08 -6.57 -0.74
N THR A 211 -15.93 -5.63 -0.32
CA THR A 211 -16.24 -4.39 -1.07
C THR A 211 -16.05 -3.14 -0.23
N GLY A 212 -15.85 -2.01 -0.90
CA GLY A 212 -15.68 -0.71 -0.25
C GLY A 212 -14.24 -0.44 0.20
N SER A 213 -14.04 0.65 0.92
CA SER A 213 -12.72 0.99 1.44
C SER A 213 -12.38 0.13 2.65
N LEU A 214 -11.14 -0.32 2.72
CA LEU A 214 -10.57 -1.14 3.81
C LEU A 214 -9.26 -0.54 4.28
N ASN A 215 -9.21 -0.10 5.52
CA ASN A 215 -7.97 0.22 6.21
C ASN A 215 -7.24 -1.07 6.58
N VAL A 216 -5.97 -1.18 6.21
CA VAL A 216 -5.17 -2.39 6.47
C VAL A 216 -3.83 -2.02 7.06
N SER A 217 -3.69 -2.17 8.35
CA SER A 217 -2.46 -1.93 9.12
C SER A 217 -2.27 -3.02 10.18
N SER A 218 -1.16 -2.98 10.91
CA SER A 218 -1.12 -3.66 12.21
C SER A 218 -2.21 -3.09 13.13
N HIS A 219 -2.66 -3.90 14.10
CA HIS A 219 -3.80 -3.53 14.95
C HIS A 219 -3.50 -2.39 15.93
N ASP A 220 -2.21 -2.16 16.22
CA ASP A 220 -1.70 -1.18 17.16
C ASP A 220 -0.97 -0.03 16.46
N ALA A 221 -0.76 1.06 17.18
CA ALA A 221 0.03 2.21 16.76
C ALA A 221 1.03 2.57 17.85
N ILE A 222 2.21 3.03 17.47
CA ILE A 222 3.29 3.41 18.38
C ILE A 222 3.66 4.87 18.23
N THR A 223 4.15 5.49 19.31
CA THR A 223 4.71 6.85 19.27
C THR A 223 6.09 6.84 18.59
N ARG A 224 6.57 8.02 18.16
CA ARG A 224 7.96 8.14 17.68
C ARG A 224 8.95 7.80 18.77
N SER A 225 8.67 8.16 20.00
CA SER A 225 9.51 7.78 21.17
C SER A 225 9.62 6.26 21.28
N THR A 226 8.52 5.53 21.15
CA THR A 226 8.52 4.06 21.18
C THR A 226 9.30 3.49 19.99
N PHE A 227 9.14 4.07 18.78
CA PHE A 227 9.89 3.65 17.60
C PHE A 227 11.41 3.81 17.79
N ILE A 228 11.85 4.93 18.36
CA ILE A 228 13.27 5.15 18.70
C ILE A 228 13.75 4.11 19.72
N ALA A 229 12.99 3.87 20.78
CA ALA A 229 13.36 2.87 21.78
C ALA A 229 13.52 1.46 21.16
N TRP A 230 12.68 1.11 20.19
CA TRP A 230 12.82 -0.17 19.46
C TRP A 230 14.04 -0.20 18.54
N LEU A 231 14.37 0.93 17.90
CA LEU A 231 15.62 1.02 17.13
C LEU A 231 16.83 0.82 18.04
N GLU A 232 16.90 1.48 19.18
CA GLU A 232 17.98 1.33 20.16
C GLU A 232 18.09 -0.11 20.67
N GLU A 233 16.96 -0.70 21.08
CA GLU A 233 16.91 -2.08 21.58
C GLU A 233 17.41 -3.09 20.53
N MET A 234 16.97 -2.95 19.27
CA MET A 234 17.25 -3.96 18.24
C MET A 234 18.63 -3.78 17.58
N THR A 235 19.14 -2.57 17.52
CA THR A 235 20.49 -2.29 16.96
C THR A 235 21.59 -2.36 18.01
N GLY A 236 21.26 -2.27 19.30
CA GLY A 236 22.22 -2.13 20.39
C GLY A 236 23.02 -0.82 20.35
N GLN A 237 22.54 0.18 19.60
CA GLN A 237 23.17 1.49 19.44
C GLN A 237 22.23 2.57 19.96
N THR A 238 22.81 3.71 20.33
CA THR A 238 22.08 4.94 20.63
C THR A 238 22.48 6.01 19.66
N SER A 239 21.55 6.91 19.31
CA SER A 239 21.80 8.04 18.42
C SER A 239 21.25 9.31 19.04
N GLN A 240 21.73 10.47 18.54
CA GLN A 240 21.12 11.74 18.91
C GLN A 240 19.72 11.80 18.28
N VAL A 241 18.71 12.08 19.11
CA VAL A 241 17.34 12.32 18.66
C VAL A 241 16.96 13.75 18.97
N GLU A 242 16.52 14.47 17.97
CA GLU A 242 16.13 15.87 18.10
C GLU A 242 14.66 16.06 17.77
N TYR A 243 13.94 16.76 18.63
CA TYR A 243 12.56 17.14 18.40
C TYR A 243 12.49 18.64 18.09
N THR A 244 12.03 18.99 16.88
CA THR A 244 12.05 20.36 16.38
C THR A 244 10.74 20.77 15.73
N GLN A 245 10.37 22.05 15.82
CA GLN A 245 9.22 22.59 15.08
C GLN A 245 9.57 23.03 13.65
N ALA A 246 10.85 23.02 13.29
CA ALA A 246 11.28 23.34 11.94
C ALA A 246 10.79 22.29 10.93
N ALA A 247 10.79 22.65 9.65
CA ALA A 247 10.55 21.68 8.59
C ALA A 247 11.71 20.67 8.55
N ILE A 248 11.38 19.38 8.53
CA ILE A 248 12.35 18.29 8.46
C ILE A 248 12.30 17.71 7.06
N SER A 249 13.43 17.69 6.39
CA SER A 249 13.64 16.95 5.15
C SER A 249 14.17 15.54 5.46
N ASN A 250 13.83 14.59 4.62
CA ASN A 250 14.37 13.24 4.69
C ASN A 250 14.10 12.49 6.01
N SER A 251 12.85 12.59 6.49
CA SER A 251 12.35 11.83 7.65
C SER A 251 10.98 11.23 7.31
N PRO A 252 10.94 10.08 6.59
CA PRO A 252 9.72 9.55 5.98
C PRO A 252 8.62 9.15 6.98
N PHE A 253 8.95 8.97 8.27
CA PHE A 253 7.97 8.67 9.33
C PHE A 253 7.60 9.91 10.14
N ASN A 254 8.11 11.09 9.75
CA ASN A 254 7.85 12.31 10.49
C ASN A 254 6.47 12.88 10.16
N THR A 255 5.70 13.16 11.21
CA THR A 255 4.45 13.93 11.14
C THR A 255 4.32 14.77 12.43
N ARG A 256 3.57 15.87 12.36
CA ARG A 256 3.29 16.71 13.54
C ARG A 256 2.18 16.12 14.40
N HIS A 257 1.23 15.41 13.77
CA HIS A 257 0.03 14.85 14.38
C HIS A 257 0.05 13.32 14.29
N HIS A 258 -0.91 12.67 14.92
CA HIS A 258 -1.14 11.25 14.75
C HIS A 258 -1.36 10.94 13.26
N TRP A 259 -0.74 9.86 12.78
CA TRP A 259 -0.82 9.46 11.38
C TRP A 259 -0.85 7.94 11.29
N TYR A 260 -2.01 7.36 11.61
CA TYR A 260 -2.20 5.92 11.64
C TYR A 260 -3.65 5.53 11.35
N LEU A 261 -3.85 4.30 10.90
CA LEU A 261 -5.13 3.72 10.55
C LEU A 261 -5.74 2.96 11.73
N ASN A 262 -7.05 3.07 11.88
CA ASN A 262 -7.86 2.10 12.59
C ASN A 262 -8.31 1.03 11.58
N SER A 263 -7.95 -0.23 11.83
CA SER A 263 -8.25 -1.38 10.95
C SER A 263 -9.27 -2.34 11.56
N GLU A 264 -10.15 -1.84 12.45
CA GLU A 264 -11.19 -2.64 13.10
C GLU A 264 -12.16 -3.25 12.09
N LYS A 265 -12.51 -2.53 11.00
CA LYS A 265 -13.46 -3.01 10.00
C LYS A 265 -13.02 -4.32 9.36
N ILE A 266 -11.79 -4.40 8.88
CA ILE A 266 -11.27 -5.63 8.27
C ILE A 266 -11.08 -6.75 9.30
N ALA A 267 -10.71 -6.40 10.55
CA ALA A 267 -10.60 -7.38 11.64
C ALA A 267 -11.96 -7.99 12.00
N GLN A 268 -13.01 -7.17 12.10
CA GLN A 268 -14.38 -7.62 12.34
C GLN A 268 -14.93 -8.47 11.19
N ALA A 269 -14.46 -8.22 9.95
CA ALA A 269 -14.78 -9.06 8.80
C ALA A 269 -14.03 -10.41 8.80
N GLY A 270 -13.11 -10.64 9.75
CA GLY A 270 -12.42 -11.91 9.95
C GLY A 270 -10.96 -11.96 9.50
N PHE A 271 -10.38 -10.85 9.01
CA PHE A 271 -8.95 -10.80 8.72
C PHE A 271 -8.13 -10.67 10.01
N LYS A 272 -7.08 -11.49 10.15
CA LYS A 272 -6.22 -11.46 11.33
C LYS A 272 -5.12 -10.41 11.17
N LEU A 273 -5.14 -9.41 12.04
CA LEU A 273 -4.10 -8.37 12.07
C LEU A 273 -2.93 -8.78 12.97
N ASP A 274 -1.73 -8.41 12.57
CA ASP A 274 -0.51 -8.58 13.37
C ASP A 274 -0.31 -7.41 14.34
N SER A 275 0.44 -7.62 15.45
CA SER A 275 0.94 -6.52 16.26
C SER A 275 2.25 -5.97 15.69
N LEU A 276 2.48 -4.67 15.80
CA LEU A 276 3.73 -4.05 15.33
C LEU A 276 4.96 -4.67 15.98
N GLU A 277 4.91 -4.88 17.28
CA GLU A 277 6.05 -5.44 18.01
C GLU A 277 6.47 -6.80 17.47
N SER A 278 5.51 -7.64 17.10
CA SER A 278 5.75 -9.03 16.69
C SER A 278 6.60 -9.17 15.42
N TRP A 279 6.58 -8.16 14.54
CA TRP A 279 7.28 -8.24 13.28
C TRP A 279 8.24 -7.06 13.01
N LEU A 280 7.96 -5.86 13.56
CA LEU A 280 8.79 -4.69 13.29
C LEU A 280 10.12 -4.75 14.03
N LYS A 281 10.14 -5.17 15.30
CA LYS A 281 11.38 -5.41 16.04
C LYS A 281 12.28 -6.46 15.36
N PRO A 282 11.80 -7.66 15.00
CA PRO A 282 12.59 -8.60 14.22
C PRO A 282 13.10 -8.01 12.89
N LEU A 283 12.27 -7.25 12.17
CA LEU A 283 12.67 -6.63 10.92
C LEU A 283 13.79 -5.60 11.12
N ILE A 284 13.71 -4.76 12.15
CA ILE A 284 14.78 -3.81 12.50
C ILE A 284 16.09 -4.56 12.78
N LYS A 285 16.02 -5.64 13.56
CA LYS A 285 17.20 -6.47 13.88
C LYS A 285 17.82 -7.09 12.63
N ASP A 286 17.00 -7.66 11.75
CA ASP A 286 17.48 -8.28 10.51
C ASP A 286 18.15 -7.27 9.60
N LEU A 287 17.57 -6.07 9.46
CA LEU A 287 18.15 -4.97 8.70
C LEU A 287 19.47 -4.47 9.32
N ALA A 288 19.53 -4.38 10.64
CA ALA A 288 20.77 -3.97 11.32
C ALA A 288 21.92 -4.95 11.05
N ILE A 289 21.64 -6.26 11.07
CA ILE A 289 22.64 -7.28 10.73
C ILE A 289 23.08 -7.19 9.26
N GLU A 290 22.13 -6.96 8.35
CA GLU A 290 22.42 -6.84 6.91
C GLU A 290 23.26 -5.61 6.58
N LEU A 291 23.01 -4.48 7.23
CA LEU A 291 23.70 -3.21 7.00
C LEU A 291 25.07 -3.11 7.67
N GLN A 292 25.39 -4.04 8.58
CA GLN A 292 26.72 -4.16 9.21
C GLN A 292 27.68 -5.09 8.45
N ASN A 293 27.15 -5.91 7.52
CA ASN A 293 27.95 -6.84 6.69
C ASN A 293 28.20 -6.26 5.28
#